data_42c6311323806d29594069f56f77e67f
#
_entry.id   42c6311323806d29594069f56f77e67f
#
_cell.length_a   1.000
_cell.length_b   1.000
_cell.length_c   1.000
_cell.angle_alpha   90.00
_cell.angle_beta   90.00
_cell.angle_gamma   90.00
#
_symmetry.space_group_name_H-M   'P 1'
#
loop_
_entity.id
_entity.type
_entity.pdbx_description
1 polymer ?
#
loop_
_entity_poly.entity_id
_entity_poly.type
_entity_poly.pdbx_seq_one_letter_code
_entity_poly.pdbx_strand_id
1 'polypeptide(L)'
;MKEMKISKEFLNRMKDLLGEEEFEAYVRSFEEERLYGLRVNTLKISPEEFLNITDLSLKPVPWIRNGFYYNGDERPAKDPYYYAGLYYLQEPSAMTPADLLPVVPGDKVLDLCAAPGGKSTELGAKLQGKGMLVSNDISNSRAKALLKNLELWGIENICVTSEEPGKLKETFGSFFNKILIDAPCSGEGMFRKDADMVKSYEEHGPEYYAVIQKEIVAQAVDMLVPGGLMLYSTCTFSPCEDEDIIRWMLEEYEEMELMHLPLFEGASDGIGLSGCLRLFPHKVKGEGHFMALLRKKQSHEKEDIISNQREKEKPLPEELKEFLSLISRPFDTSRIYRKEDSVYYLPECFPKQGKKLRYLRTGLLLGELKKGRFEPAQPLAMALKPGEFKQTISWNKSDERVIRYLKGETIFLSEEEGPKKGWCLICVEGHPLGFAKGSGNTLKNKYYPGWRWQ
;
A
#
# COMPACT_ATOMS: atom_id res chain seq x y z
N MET A 1 -24.54 11.33 -21.21
CA MET A 1 -24.63 10.23 -20.26
C MET A 1 -24.56 8.90 -21.01
N LYS A 2 -23.54 8.07 -20.84
CA LYS A 2 -23.60 6.67 -21.30
C LYS A 2 -24.59 5.98 -20.36
N GLU A 3 -25.70 5.45 -20.89
CA GLU A 3 -26.58 4.55 -20.14
C GLU A 3 -25.71 3.38 -19.60
N MET A 4 -25.43 3.41 -18.32
CA MET A 4 -24.86 2.27 -17.64
C MET A 4 -25.96 1.21 -17.57
N LYS A 5 -25.82 0.14 -18.35
CA LYS A 5 -26.77 -0.98 -18.33
C LYS A 5 -26.49 -1.82 -17.08
N ILE A 6 -26.98 -1.38 -15.93
CA ILE A 6 -26.97 -2.18 -14.69
C ILE A 6 -28.05 -3.25 -14.82
N SER A 7 -27.74 -4.48 -14.41
CA SER A 7 -28.67 -5.60 -14.51
C SER A 7 -29.90 -5.39 -13.61
N LYS A 8 -31.09 -5.82 -14.08
CA LYS A 8 -32.31 -5.76 -13.27
C LYS A 8 -32.22 -6.63 -12.02
N GLU A 9 -31.48 -7.71 -12.08
CA GLU A 9 -31.24 -8.62 -10.96
C GLU A 9 -30.51 -7.92 -9.83
N PHE A 10 -29.43 -7.21 -10.15
CA PHE A 10 -28.70 -6.39 -9.18
C PHE A 10 -29.62 -5.32 -8.54
N LEU A 11 -30.39 -4.58 -9.35
CA LEU A 11 -31.27 -3.53 -8.84
C LEU A 11 -32.35 -4.11 -7.91
N ASN A 12 -32.96 -5.26 -8.26
CA ASN A 12 -33.95 -5.94 -7.42
C ASN A 12 -33.32 -6.37 -6.09
N ARG A 13 -32.14 -6.99 -6.10
CA ARG A 13 -31.44 -7.38 -4.88
C ARG A 13 -31.10 -6.17 -4.01
N MET A 14 -30.63 -5.07 -4.59
CA MET A 14 -30.36 -3.84 -3.83
C MET A 14 -31.62 -3.24 -3.22
N LYS A 15 -32.77 -3.33 -3.92
CA LYS A 15 -34.06 -2.90 -3.40
C LYS A 15 -34.51 -3.76 -2.20
N ASP A 16 -34.34 -5.08 -2.29
CA ASP A 16 -34.65 -5.99 -1.20
C ASP A 16 -33.73 -5.77 0.01
N LEU A 17 -32.46 -5.44 -0.25
CA LEU A 17 -31.43 -5.21 0.75
C LEU A 17 -31.63 -3.92 1.55
N LEU A 18 -31.98 -2.82 0.84
CA LEU A 18 -32.05 -1.46 1.40
C LEU A 18 -33.47 -1.03 1.79
N GLY A 19 -34.51 -1.68 1.22
CA GLY A 19 -35.89 -1.20 1.30
C GLY A 19 -36.12 -0.02 0.32
N GLU A 20 -37.39 0.37 0.12
CA GLU A 20 -37.81 1.30 -0.92
C GLU A 20 -37.13 2.67 -0.79
N GLU A 21 -37.16 3.28 0.39
CA GLU A 21 -36.66 4.66 0.62
C GLU A 21 -35.15 4.77 0.43
N GLU A 22 -34.36 3.90 1.05
CA GLU A 22 -32.90 3.90 0.90
C GLU A 22 -32.47 3.49 -0.51
N PHE A 23 -33.20 2.57 -1.15
CA PHE A 23 -32.93 2.18 -2.54
C PHE A 23 -33.08 3.34 -3.51
N GLU A 24 -34.10 4.20 -3.37
CA GLU A 24 -34.23 5.40 -4.21
C GLU A 24 -33.05 6.36 -4.00
N ALA A 25 -32.59 6.54 -2.77
CA ALA A 25 -31.42 7.36 -2.48
C ALA A 25 -30.14 6.75 -3.08
N TYR A 26 -30.00 5.42 -2.99
CA TYR A 26 -28.90 4.69 -3.61
C TYR A 26 -28.88 4.87 -5.13
N VAL A 27 -30.01 4.71 -5.81
CA VAL A 27 -30.10 4.91 -7.27
C VAL A 27 -29.74 6.34 -7.66
N ARG A 28 -30.22 7.35 -6.92
CA ARG A 28 -29.87 8.76 -7.16
C ARG A 28 -28.36 9.02 -7.05
N SER A 29 -27.65 8.28 -6.18
CA SER A 29 -26.20 8.44 -6.04
C SER A 29 -25.41 8.11 -7.31
N PHE A 30 -25.98 7.34 -8.25
CA PHE A 30 -25.36 7.08 -9.55
C PHE A 30 -25.34 8.31 -10.49
N GLU A 31 -26.18 9.30 -10.23
CA GLU A 31 -26.24 10.56 -10.99
C GLU A 31 -25.29 11.63 -10.42
N GLU A 32 -24.76 11.41 -9.21
CA GLU A 32 -23.83 12.33 -8.58
C GLU A 32 -22.45 12.31 -9.26
N GLU A 33 -21.75 13.44 -9.19
CA GLU A 33 -20.38 13.54 -9.68
C GLU A 33 -19.46 12.60 -8.91
N ARG A 34 -18.53 11.99 -9.65
CA ARG A 34 -17.51 11.12 -9.08
C ARG A 34 -16.62 11.89 -8.13
N LEU A 35 -16.35 11.30 -6.98
CA LEU A 35 -15.43 11.84 -5.99
C LEU A 35 -14.01 11.31 -6.20
N TYR A 36 -13.05 12.19 -6.03
CA TYR A 36 -11.63 11.87 -6.12
C TYR A 36 -10.96 12.07 -4.78
N GLY A 37 -10.12 11.13 -4.38
CA GLY A 37 -9.42 11.18 -3.11
C GLY A 37 -7.92 11.00 -3.25
N LEU A 38 -7.21 11.59 -2.32
CA LEU A 38 -5.80 11.33 -2.06
C LEU A 38 -5.56 11.07 -0.58
N ARG A 39 -4.52 10.30 -0.28
CA ARG A 39 -4.11 9.99 1.09
C ARG A 39 -2.65 10.39 1.30
N VAL A 40 -2.39 11.23 2.30
CA VAL A 40 -1.07 11.74 2.63
C VAL A 40 -0.18 10.63 3.21
N ASN A 41 1.07 10.60 2.81
CA ASN A 41 2.09 9.67 3.29
C ASN A 41 2.69 10.12 4.62
N THR A 42 2.18 9.58 5.71
CA THR A 42 2.61 9.92 7.08
C THR A 42 4.02 9.44 7.44
N LEU A 43 4.70 8.65 6.58
CA LEU A 43 6.13 8.36 6.71
C LEU A 43 7.02 9.56 6.35
N LYS A 44 6.53 10.46 5.49
CA LYS A 44 7.32 11.54 4.88
C LYS A 44 6.90 12.93 5.32
N ILE A 45 5.61 13.13 5.61
CA ILE A 45 5.05 14.43 5.96
C ILE A 45 3.76 14.26 6.75
N SER A 46 3.49 15.12 7.72
CA SER A 46 2.19 15.15 8.39
C SER A 46 1.11 15.73 7.47
N PRO A 47 -0.19 15.37 7.68
CA PRO A 47 -1.29 15.98 6.93
C PRO A 47 -1.31 17.51 7.04
N GLU A 48 -1.03 18.05 8.22
CA GLU A 48 -1.01 19.49 8.50
C GLU A 48 0.12 20.19 7.71
N GLU A 49 1.33 19.62 7.71
CA GLU A 49 2.46 20.15 6.92
C GLU A 49 2.17 20.06 5.42
N PHE A 50 1.55 18.96 4.95
CA PHE A 50 1.19 18.80 3.53
C PHE A 50 0.17 19.85 3.07
N LEU A 51 -0.83 20.16 3.90
CA LEU A 51 -1.81 21.22 3.61
C LEU A 51 -1.17 22.62 3.50
N ASN A 52 -0.05 22.86 4.16
CA ASN A 52 0.68 24.14 4.09
C ASN A 52 1.51 24.30 2.82
N ILE A 53 1.88 23.20 2.13
CA ILE A 53 2.76 23.25 0.95
C ILE A 53 2.04 22.92 -0.36
N THR A 54 0.86 22.30 -0.30
CA THR A 54 0.13 21.90 -1.52
C THR A 54 -0.66 23.05 -2.13
N ASP A 55 -0.72 23.08 -3.46
CA ASP A 55 -1.59 24.00 -4.21
C ASP A 55 -2.97 23.37 -4.49
N LEU A 56 -3.19 22.10 -4.11
CA LEU A 56 -4.45 21.39 -4.33
C LEU A 56 -5.55 21.89 -3.39
N SER A 57 -6.77 22.01 -3.90
CA SER A 57 -7.95 22.39 -3.12
C SER A 57 -8.51 21.18 -2.38
N LEU A 58 -7.96 20.91 -1.20
CA LEU A 58 -8.26 19.71 -0.44
C LEU A 58 -9.38 19.92 0.59
N LYS A 59 -10.27 18.91 0.72
CA LYS A 59 -11.27 18.82 1.78
C LYS A 59 -11.07 17.50 2.54
N PRO A 60 -11.09 17.50 3.89
CA PRO A 60 -10.88 16.25 4.65
C PRO A 60 -11.94 15.19 4.31
N VAL A 61 -11.52 13.92 4.25
CA VAL A 61 -12.41 12.76 4.35
C VAL A 61 -12.73 12.59 5.85
N PRO A 62 -13.99 12.74 6.30
CA PRO A 62 -14.29 12.90 7.72
C PRO A 62 -13.83 11.73 8.61
N TRP A 63 -13.77 10.53 8.05
CA TRP A 63 -13.42 9.30 8.77
C TRP A 63 -11.98 8.80 8.53
N ILE A 64 -11.17 9.51 7.71
CA ILE A 64 -9.77 9.15 7.41
C ILE A 64 -8.86 10.33 7.75
N ARG A 65 -8.05 10.18 8.79
CA ARG A 65 -7.23 11.28 9.33
C ARG A 65 -6.29 11.93 8.33
N ASN A 66 -5.70 11.13 7.42
CA ASN A 66 -4.76 11.57 6.39
C ASN A 66 -5.35 11.53 4.98
N GLY A 67 -6.69 11.36 4.86
CA GLY A 67 -7.43 11.31 3.61
C GLY A 67 -8.09 12.63 3.25
N PHE A 68 -8.04 12.99 1.96
CA PHE A 68 -8.64 14.24 1.46
C PHE A 68 -9.33 14.00 0.12
N TYR A 69 -10.42 14.74 -0.11
CA TYR A 69 -11.00 14.92 -1.44
C TYR A 69 -10.25 16.02 -2.19
N TYR A 70 -10.18 15.89 -3.52
CA TYR A 70 -9.69 16.94 -4.42
C TYR A 70 -10.62 17.14 -5.61
N ASN A 71 -10.54 18.30 -6.29
CA ASN A 71 -11.38 18.59 -7.45
C ASN A 71 -10.99 17.75 -8.67
N GLY A 72 -11.98 17.27 -9.41
CA GLY A 72 -11.79 16.45 -10.62
C GLY A 72 -11.01 17.14 -11.74
N ASP A 73 -11.00 18.48 -11.78
CA ASP A 73 -10.24 19.27 -12.76
C ASP A 73 -8.75 19.35 -12.42
N GLU A 74 -8.37 19.09 -11.16
CA GLU A 74 -6.99 19.05 -10.73
C GLU A 74 -6.29 17.77 -11.20
N ARG A 75 -5.01 17.85 -11.42
CA ARG A 75 -4.20 16.73 -11.93
C ARG A 75 -3.07 16.34 -10.96
N PRO A 76 -3.39 15.86 -9.76
CA PRO A 76 -2.40 15.55 -8.74
C PRO A 76 -1.35 14.51 -9.19
N ALA A 77 -1.67 13.62 -10.14
CA ALA A 77 -0.68 12.72 -10.74
C ALA A 77 0.41 13.44 -11.56
N LYS A 78 0.21 14.72 -11.89
CA LYS A 78 1.18 15.60 -12.56
C LYS A 78 1.77 16.64 -11.61
N ASP A 79 1.91 16.33 -10.34
CA ASP A 79 2.52 17.19 -9.33
C ASP A 79 3.87 16.56 -8.89
N PRO A 80 4.98 17.33 -8.77
CA PRO A 80 6.24 16.83 -8.24
C PRO A 80 6.13 16.13 -6.88
N TYR A 81 5.22 16.52 -6.01
CA TYR A 81 4.99 15.87 -4.72
C TYR A 81 4.43 14.46 -4.84
N TYR A 82 3.67 14.15 -5.91
CA TYR A 82 3.30 12.78 -6.22
C TYR A 82 4.54 11.90 -6.49
N TYR A 83 5.50 12.43 -7.26
CA TYR A 83 6.76 11.74 -7.56
C TYR A 83 7.73 11.69 -6.38
N ALA A 84 7.60 12.60 -5.42
CA ALA A 84 8.27 12.50 -4.12
C ALA A 84 7.61 11.48 -3.18
N GLY A 85 6.46 10.92 -3.56
CA GLY A 85 5.69 9.95 -2.79
C GLY A 85 5.05 10.55 -1.54
N LEU A 86 4.62 11.82 -1.57
CA LEU A 86 3.98 12.50 -0.43
C LEU A 86 2.51 12.11 -0.28
N TYR A 87 1.87 11.59 -1.31
CA TYR A 87 0.49 11.11 -1.28
C TYR A 87 0.22 10.02 -2.31
N TYR A 88 -0.85 9.28 -2.09
CA TYR A 88 -1.40 8.25 -2.97
C TYR A 88 -2.81 8.64 -3.42
N LEU A 89 -3.12 8.41 -4.70
CA LEU A 89 -4.47 8.67 -5.23
C LEU A 89 -5.35 7.44 -4.98
N GLN A 90 -6.35 7.59 -4.17
CA GLN A 90 -7.23 6.48 -3.75
C GLN A 90 -8.66 6.97 -3.58
N GLU A 91 -9.62 6.12 -3.91
CA GLU A 91 -11.02 6.33 -3.63
C GLU A 91 -11.24 6.36 -2.10
N PRO A 92 -12.05 7.31 -1.58
CA PRO A 92 -12.18 7.52 -0.13
C PRO A 92 -12.64 6.30 0.67
N SER A 93 -13.65 5.54 0.20
CA SER A 93 -14.10 4.31 0.90
C SER A 93 -13.00 3.24 0.95
N ALA A 94 -12.21 3.12 -0.13
CA ALA A 94 -11.10 2.16 -0.21
C ALA A 94 -9.92 2.50 0.70
N MET A 95 -9.87 3.70 1.31
CA MET A 95 -8.88 4.04 2.34
C MET A 95 -9.19 3.35 3.67
N THR A 96 -10.47 3.11 3.95
CA THR A 96 -11.00 2.70 5.26
C THR A 96 -10.44 1.35 5.78
N PRO A 97 -10.32 0.27 4.98
CA PRO A 97 -9.84 -1.02 5.50
C PRO A 97 -8.45 -0.95 6.12
N ALA A 98 -7.50 -0.28 5.46
CA ALA A 98 -6.14 -0.15 5.98
C ALA A 98 -6.07 0.81 7.19
N ASP A 99 -6.98 1.79 7.27
CA ASP A 99 -7.08 2.68 8.42
C ASP A 99 -7.62 1.94 9.65
N LEU A 100 -8.65 1.12 9.49
CA LEU A 100 -9.28 0.37 10.58
C LEU A 100 -8.43 -0.77 11.14
N LEU A 101 -7.53 -1.38 10.35
CA LEU A 101 -6.63 -2.40 10.88
C LEU A 101 -5.58 -1.75 11.80
N PRO A 102 -5.58 -2.07 13.12
CA PRO A 102 -4.71 -1.40 14.09
C PRO A 102 -3.28 -1.96 14.04
N VAL A 103 -2.53 -1.58 13.00
CA VAL A 103 -1.12 -1.90 12.83
C VAL A 103 -0.27 -0.96 13.68
N VAL A 104 0.71 -1.53 14.37
CA VAL A 104 1.70 -0.79 15.16
C VAL A 104 3.13 -1.13 14.74
N PRO A 105 4.11 -0.24 15.00
CA PRO A 105 5.51 -0.53 14.72
C PRO A 105 6.00 -1.83 15.37
N GLY A 106 6.57 -2.74 14.56
CA GLY A 106 7.03 -4.06 14.99
C GLY A 106 6.11 -5.22 14.59
N ASP A 107 4.88 -4.95 14.16
CA ASP A 107 3.98 -5.99 13.66
C ASP A 107 4.54 -6.68 12.41
N LYS A 108 4.18 -7.96 12.27
CA LYS A 108 4.31 -8.74 11.04
C LYS A 108 2.96 -8.71 10.32
N VAL A 109 2.89 -7.97 9.23
CA VAL A 109 1.65 -7.66 8.51
C VAL A 109 1.63 -8.37 7.16
N LEU A 110 0.49 -8.97 6.81
CA LEU A 110 0.21 -9.51 5.48
C LEU A 110 -0.94 -8.72 4.84
N ASP A 111 -0.71 -8.19 3.64
CA ASP A 111 -1.75 -7.75 2.71
C ASP A 111 -1.84 -8.81 1.61
N LEU A 112 -2.90 -9.63 1.65
CA LEU A 112 -2.96 -10.88 0.90
C LEU A 112 -3.36 -10.69 -0.57
N CYS A 113 -4.17 -9.65 -0.87
CA CYS A 113 -4.67 -9.30 -2.20
C CYS A 113 -4.33 -7.83 -2.51
N ALA A 114 -3.03 -7.49 -2.46
CA ALA A 114 -2.54 -6.15 -2.20
C ALA A 114 -2.59 -5.17 -3.38
N ALA A 115 -2.56 -5.64 -4.63
CA ALA A 115 -2.39 -4.75 -5.77
C ALA A 115 -3.64 -3.90 -6.06
N PRO A 116 -3.44 -2.63 -6.40
CA PRO A 116 -2.19 -1.97 -6.80
C PRO A 116 -1.35 -1.36 -5.66
N GLY A 117 -1.71 -1.53 -4.37
CA GLY A 117 -0.90 -1.11 -3.24
C GLY A 117 -1.46 0.02 -2.38
N GLY A 118 -2.66 0.50 -2.67
CA GLY A 118 -3.29 1.58 -1.92
C GLY A 118 -3.45 1.27 -0.42
N LYS A 119 -3.82 0.03 -0.07
CA LYS A 119 -3.94 -0.42 1.32
C LYS A 119 -2.57 -0.74 1.91
N SER A 120 -1.72 -1.47 1.17
CA SER A 120 -0.34 -1.78 1.58
C SER A 120 0.49 -0.54 1.93
N THR A 121 0.34 0.57 1.20
CA THR A 121 1.07 1.82 1.48
C THR A 121 0.71 2.40 2.84
N GLU A 122 -0.55 2.31 3.27
CA GLU A 122 -0.97 2.74 4.61
C GLU A 122 -0.46 1.79 5.69
N LEU A 123 -0.59 0.47 5.49
CA LEU A 123 -0.08 -0.53 6.44
C LEU A 123 1.43 -0.36 6.65
N GLY A 124 2.19 -0.13 5.56
CA GLY A 124 3.62 0.13 5.63
C GLY A 124 3.96 1.45 6.34
N ALA A 125 3.16 2.49 6.15
CA ALA A 125 3.32 3.76 6.86
C ALA A 125 3.13 3.59 8.37
N LYS A 126 2.11 2.85 8.80
CA LYS A 126 1.86 2.54 10.23
C LYS A 126 3.00 1.77 10.89
N LEU A 127 3.70 0.93 10.14
CA LEU A 127 4.88 0.18 10.64
C LEU A 127 6.10 1.06 10.95
N GLN A 128 6.22 2.24 10.37
CA GLN A 128 7.33 3.18 10.60
C GLN A 128 8.72 2.53 10.45
N GLY A 129 8.89 1.63 9.48
CA GLY A 129 10.14 0.92 9.19
C GLY A 129 10.47 -0.23 10.14
N LYS A 130 9.64 -0.52 11.16
CA LYS A 130 9.81 -1.64 12.10
C LYS A 130 8.89 -2.80 11.73
N GLY A 131 9.27 -4.03 12.15
CA GLY A 131 8.52 -5.21 11.77
C GLY A 131 8.66 -5.57 10.28
N MET A 132 7.60 -6.08 9.65
CA MET A 132 7.61 -6.51 8.25
C MET A 132 6.23 -6.39 7.61
N LEU A 133 6.18 -5.89 6.38
CA LEU A 133 5.00 -5.95 5.51
C LEU A 133 5.24 -6.94 4.38
N VAL A 134 4.44 -8.00 4.32
CA VAL A 134 4.33 -8.87 3.15
C VAL A 134 3.11 -8.43 2.34
N SER A 135 3.33 -8.04 1.09
CA SER A 135 2.25 -7.66 0.17
C SER A 135 2.25 -8.62 -1.01
N ASN A 136 1.16 -9.33 -1.19
CA ASN A 136 1.00 -10.35 -2.20
C ASN A 136 -0.08 -10.00 -3.22
N ASP A 137 0.13 -10.40 -4.47
CA ASP A 137 -0.94 -10.47 -5.47
C ASP A 137 -0.65 -11.64 -6.41
N ILE A 138 -1.66 -12.45 -6.71
CA ILE A 138 -1.52 -13.62 -7.59
C ILE A 138 -1.06 -13.22 -9.01
N SER A 139 -1.44 -12.03 -9.47
CA SER A 139 -1.06 -11.49 -10.78
C SER A 139 0.31 -10.83 -10.74
N ASN A 140 1.27 -11.40 -11.45
CA ASN A 140 2.63 -10.85 -11.54
C ASN A 140 2.68 -9.43 -12.13
N SER A 141 1.82 -9.11 -13.09
CA SER A 141 1.73 -7.76 -13.67
C SER A 141 1.22 -6.74 -12.64
N ARG A 142 0.19 -7.09 -11.86
CA ARG A 142 -0.33 -6.26 -10.78
C ARG A 142 0.68 -6.13 -9.64
N ALA A 143 1.39 -7.21 -9.28
CA ALA A 143 2.43 -7.19 -8.25
C ALA A 143 3.62 -6.27 -8.61
N LYS A 144 3.92 -6.06 -9.90
CA LYS A 144 4.93 -5.06 -10.34
C LYS A 144 4.45 -3.62 -10.09
N ALA A 145 3.18 -3.32 -10.33
CA ALA A 145 2.60 -2.01 -10.01
C ALA A 145 2.56 -1.76 -8.49
N LEU A 146 2.17 -2.79 -7.72
CA LEU A 146 2.25 -2.80 -6.25
C LEU A 146 3.67 -2.46 -5.76
N LEU A 147 4.69 -3.15 -6.28
CA LEU A 147 6.09 -2.89 -5.91
C LEU A 147 6.49 -1.44 -6.17
N LYS A 148 6.18 -0.90 -7.39
CA LYS A 148 6.47 0.50 -7.72
C LYS A 148 5.86 1.46 -6.70
N ASN A 149 4.60 1.24 -6.30
CA ASN A 149 3.90 2.12 -5.37
C ASN A 149 4.49 2.06 -3.96
N LEU A 150 4.86 0.87 -3.46
CA LEU A 150 5.51 0.71 -2.16
C LEU A 150 6.91 1.35 -2.13
N GLU A 151 7.70 1.18 -3.20
CA GLU A 151 9.01 1.80 -3.32
C GLU A 151 8.93 3.33 -3.44
N LEU A 152 7.97 3.86 -4.22
CA LEU A 152 7.72 5.31 -4.33
C LEU A 152 7.32 5.91 -2.97
N TRP A 153 6.54 5.14 -2.19
CA TRP A 153 6.12 5.53 -0.85
C TRP A 153 7.28 5.58 0.15
N GLY A 154 8.39 4.89 -0.13
CA GLY A 154 9.60 4.84 0.70
C GLY A 154 9.53 3.82 1.83
N ILE A 155 8.71 2.79 1.70
CA ILE A 155 8.60 1.73 2.70
C ILE A 155 9.80 0.78 2.57
N GLU A 156 10.57 0.63 3.63
CA GLU A 156 11.84 -0.11 3.60
C GLU A 156 11.75 -1.58 4.08
N ASN A 157 10.75 -1.91 4.88
CA ASN A 157 10.56 -3.24 5.49
C ASN A 157 9.54 -4.11 4.74
N ILE A 158 9.55 -4.02 3.40
CA ILE A 158 8.60 -4.73 2.53
C ILE A 158 9.13 -6.08 2.05
N CYS A 159 8.19 -7.00 1.80
CA CYS A 159 8.39 -8.19 0.96
C CYS A 159 7.23 -8.25 -0.03
N VAL A 160 7.53 -8.14 -1.32
CA VAL A 160 6.50 -8.24 -2.36
C VAL A 160 6.59 -9.59 -3.04
N THR A 161 5.47 -10.32 -3.04
CA THR A 161 5.36 -11.65 -3.62
C THR A 161 4.30 -11.69 -4.73
N SER A 162 4.43 -12.67 -5.63
CA SER A 162 3.38 -13.01 -6.59
C SER A 162 3.14 -14.51 -6.55
N GLU A 163 2.32 -14.90 -5.57
CA GLU A 163 2.07 -16.30 -5.23
C GLU A 163 0.59 -16.54 -4.90
N GLU A 164 0.17 -17.79 -5.06
CA GLU A 164 -1.09 -18.26 -4.51
C GLU A 164 -1.04 -18.27 -2.98
N PRO A 165 -2.14 -17.93 -2.28
CA PRO A 165 -2.18 -17.89 -0.81
C PRO A 165 -1.71 -19.19 -0.14
N GLY A 166 -1.96 -20.37 -0.73
CA GLY A 166 -1.51 -21.67 -0.22
C GLY A 166 0.01 -21.79 -0.08
N LYS A 167 0.78 -21.23 -1.00
CA LYS A 167 2.24 -21.21 -0.90
C LYS A 167 2.77 -20.27 0.18
N LEU A 168 2.05 -19.17 0.43
CA LEU A 168 2.36 -18.29 1.56
C LEU A 168 2.12 -19.03 2.88
N LYS A 169 0.96 -19.72 3.01
CA LYS A 169 0.64 -20.56 4.16
C LYS A 169 1.72 -21.62 4.42
N GLU A 170 2.16 -22.36 3.41
CA GLU A 170 3.24 -23.35 3.54
C GLU A 170 4.57 -22.73 4.01
N THR A 171 4.82 -21.48 3.66
CA THR A 171 6.09 -20.81 3.98
C THR A 171 6.07 -20.14 5.34
N PHE A 172 4.99 -19.47 5.67
CA PHE A 172 4.90 -18.64 6.87
C PHE A 172 4.21 -19.36 8.05
N GLY A 173 3.22 -20.25 7.79
CA GLY A 173 2.41 -20.82 8.86
C GLY A 173 1.83 -19.74 9.76
N SER A 174 1.67 -20.01 11.05
CA SER A 174 1.24 -19.05 12.08
C SER A 174 2.33 -18.00 12.32
N PHE A 175 2.31 -16.90 11.57
CA PHE A 175 3.40 -15.92 11.57
C PHE A 175 2.94 -14.46 11.71
N PHE A 176 1.80 -14.08 11.12
CA PHE A 176 1.39 -12.69 11.03
C PHE A 176 0.56 -12.24 12.22
N ASN A 177 0.89 -11.04 12.78
CA ASN A 177 0.09 -10.41 13.82
C ASN A 177 -1.16 -9.73 13.23
N LYS A 178 -1.05 -9.25 11.99
CA LYS A 178 -2.12 -8.54 11.27
C LYS A 178 -2.23 -9.08 9.86
N ILE A 179 -3.44 -9.34 9.43
CA ILE A 179 -3.73 -9.72 8.04
C ILE A 179 -4.83 -8.80 7.50
N LEU A 180 -4.60 -8.24 6.32
CA LEU A 180 -5.62 -7.58 5.52
C LEU A 180 -5.96 -8.46 4.32
N ILE A 181 -7.26 -8.70 4.13
CA ILE A 181 -7.81 -9.35 2.94
C ILE A 181 -8.77 -8.37 2.27
N ASP A 182 -8.27 -7.63 1.27
CA ASP A 182 -9.15 -6.90 0.36
C ASP A 182 -9.51 -7.85 -0.77
N ALA A 183 -10.58 -8.62 -0.54
CA ALA A 183 -10.87 -9.82 -1.31
C ALA A 183 -11.27 -9.50 -2.77
N PRO A 184 -10.86 -10.34 -3.74
CA PRO A 184 -11.47 -10.30 -5.06
C PRO A 184 -12.98 -10.50 -4.91
N CYS A 185 -13.79 -9.63 -5.52
CA CYS A 185 -15.22 -9.58 -5.34
C CYS A 185 -15.93 -9.16 -6.63
N SER A 186 -17.25 -9.25 -6.64
CA SER A 186 -18.09 -8.84 -7.77
C SER A 186 -18.01 -7.34 -8.09
N GLY A 187 -17.51 -6.52 -7.16
CA GLY A 187 -17.13 -5.14 -7.39
C GLY A 187 -18.28 -4.15 -7.59
N GLU A 188 -19.43 -4.40 -6.99
CA GLU A 188 -20.65 -3.62 -7.17
C GLU A 188 -20.50 -2.14 -6.81
N GLY A 189 -19.70 -1.82 -5.78
CA GLY A 189 -19.35 -0.46 -5.43
C GLY A 189 -18.46 0.25 -6.45
N MET A 190 -17.97 -0.47 -7.47
CA MET A 190 -17.12 0.10 -8.51
C MET A 190 -17.86 0.37 -9.83
N PHE A 191 -19.16 0.05 -9.93
CA PHE A 191 -19.93 0.17 -11.17
C PHE A 191 -19.93 1.60 -11.73
N ARG A 192 -20.00 2.62 -10.88
CA ARG A 192 -19.92 4.03 -11.31
C ARG A 192 -18.54 4.38 -11.89
N LYS A 193 -17.51 3.69 -11.45
CA LYS A 193 -16.11 3.99 -11.77
C LYS A 193 -15.62 3.26 -13.01
N ASP A 194 -16.03 2.00 -13.17
CA ASP A 194 -15.47 1.08 -14.16
C ASP A 194 -16.56 0.22 -14.79
N ALA A 195 -16.86 0.49 -16.06
CA ALA A 195 -17.86 -0.27 -16.82
C ALA A 195 -17.46 -1.74 -17.07
N ASP A 196 -16.17 -2.08 -16.97
CA ASP A 196 -15.72 -3.46 -17.13
C ASP A 196 -16.06 -4.30 -15.89
N MET A 197 -16.26 -3.68 -14.72
CA MET A 197 -16.77 -4.36 -13.53
C MET A 197 -18.20 -4.85 -13.71
N VAL A 198 -19.06 -4.09 -14.40
CA VAL A 198 -20.42 -4.52 -14.73
C VAL A 198 -20.41 -5.77 -15.61
N LYS A 199 -19.51 -5.85 -16.59
CA LYS A 199 -19.37 -7.04 -17.44
C LYS A 199 -18.89 -8.25 -16.66
N SER A 200 -17.86 -8.06 -15.80
CA SER A 200 -17.34 -9.13 -14.93
C SER A 200 -18.41 -9.67 -13.99
N TYR A 201 -19.25 -8.78 -13.46
CA TYR A 201 -20.41 -9.16 -12.64
C TYR A 201 -21.44 -9.99 -13.43
N GLU A 202 -21.76 -9.60 -14.68
CA GLU A 202 -22.68 -10.35 -15.54
C GLU A 202 -22.13 -11.75 -15.93
N GLU A 203 -20.80 -11.90 -16.01
CA GLU A 203 -20.15 -13.19 -16.35
C GLU A 203 -20.09 -14.15 -15.18
N HIS A 204 -19.81 -13.66 -13.96
CA HIS A 204 -19.46 -14.53 -12.82
C HIS A 204 -20.44 -14.43 -11.65
N GLY A 205 -20.98 -13.23 -11.35
CA GLY A 205 -21.85 -12.99 -10.21
C GLY A 205 -21.18 -13.11 -8.84
N PRO A 206 -21.91 -12.78 -7.75
CA PRO A 206 -21.37 -12.80 -6.39
C PRO A 206 -21.02 -14.19 -5.88
N GLU A 207 -21.79 -15.22 -6.21
CA GLU A 207 -21.63 -16.60 -5.73
C GLU A 207 -20.29 -17.20 -6.18
N TYR A 208 -19.83 -16.86 -7.36
CA TYR A 208 -18.51 -17.27 -7.87
C TYR A 208 -17.38 -16.74 -6.98
N TYR A 209 -17.46 -15.46 -6.64
CA TYR A 209 -16.43 -14.82 -5.79
C TYR A 209 -16.49 -15.32 -4.34
N ALA A 210 -17.68 -15.62 -3.81
CA ALA A 210 -17.84 -16.14 -2.46
C ALA A 210 -17.08 -17.46 -2.23
N VAL A 211 -17.01 -18.34 -3.24
CA VAL A 211 -16.21 -19.58 -3.18
C VAL A 211 -14.72 -19.25 -3.06
N ILE A 212 -14.21 -18.35 -3.89
CA ILE A 212 -12.80 -17.92 -3.89
C ILE A 212 -12.46 -17.24 -2.55
N GLN A 213 -13.34 -16.40 -2.04
CA GLN A 213 -13.17 -15.69 -0.78
C GLN A 213 -13.04 -16.66 0.41
N LYS A 214 -13.87 -17.70 0.47
CA LYS A 214 -13.76 -18.76 1.50
C LYS A 214 -12.39 -19.46 1.46
N GLU A 215 -11.88 -19.79 0.27
CA GLU A 215 -10.57 -20.41 0.11
C GLU A 215 -9.44 -19.48 0.59
N ILE A 216 -9.51 -18.19 0.27
CA ILE A 216 -8.53 -17.18 0.70
C ILE A 216 -8.54 -17.03 2.22
N VAL A 217 -9.73 -16.89 2.82
CA VAL A 217 -9.94 -16.73 4.25
C VAL A 217 -9.41 -17.95 5.03
N ALA A 218 -9.74 -19.17 4.58
CA ALA A 218 -9.26 -20.41 5.19
C ALA A 218 -7.73 -20.43 5.32
N GLN A 219 -7.03 -20.01 4.27
CA GLN A 219 -5.56 -19.96 4.27
C GLN A 219 -5.01 -18.83 5.14
N ALA A 220 -5.73 -17.70 5.23
CA ALA A 220 -5.33 -16.57 6.06
C ALA A 220 -5.47 -16.87 7.57
N VAL A 221 -6.51 -17.61 7.98
CA VAL A 221 -6.68 -18.04 9.39
C VAL A 221 -5.49 -18.86 9.88
N ASP A 222 -4.94 -19.75 9.03
CA ASP A 222 -3.75 -20.55 9.37
C ASP A 222 -2.47 -19.72 9.48
N MET A 223 -2.41 -18.58 8.78
CA MET A 223 -1.26 -17.68 8.80
C MET A 223 -1.31 -16.66 9.96
N LEU A 224 -2.45 -16.50 10.60
CA LEU A 224 -2.65 -15.57 11.70
C LEU A 224 -2.20 -16.21 13.02
N VAL A 225 -1.38 -15.50 13.79
CA VAL A 225 -0.97 -15.94 15.13
C VAL A 225 -2.14 -15.87 16.13
N PRO A 226 -2.16 -16.68 17.20
CA PRO A 226 -3.08 -16.48 18.32
C PRO A 226 -3.00 -15.05 18.87
N GLY A 227 -4.15 -14.42 19.11
CA GLY A 227 -4.25 -12.99 19.47
C GLY A 227 -4.09 -12.03 18.31
N GLY A 228 -3.78 -12.49 17.11
CA GLY A 228 -3.67 -11.68 15.90
C GLY A 228 -5.02 -11.16 15.40
N LEU A 229 -4.98 -10.11 14.57
CA LEU A 229 -6.16 -9.47 13.99
C LEU A 229 -6.17 -9.63 12.47
N MET A 230 -7.33 -9.95 11.92
CA MET A 230 -7.59 -10.02 10.49
C MET A 230 -8.72 -9.07 10.12
N LEU A 231 -8.49 -8.21 9.14
CA LEU A 231 -9.53 -7.38 8.56
C LEU A 231 -9.88 -7.94 7.17
N TYR A 232 -11.12 -8.34 7.02
CA TYR A 232 -11.72 -8.73 5.75
C TYR A 232 -12.46 -7.55 5.15
N SER A 233 -12.30 -7.30 3.85
CA SER A 233 -12.99 -6.23 3.13
C SER A 233 -13.31 -6.60 1.69
N THR A 234 -14.38 -6.00 1.17
CA THR A 234 -14.78 -6.07 -0.23
C THR A 234 -15.27 -4.70 -0.71
N CYS A 235 -15.29 -4.48 -2.02
CA CYS A 235 -15.96 -3.34 -2.63
C CYS A 235 -17.30 -3.75 -3.26
N THR A 236 -18.01 -4.70 -2.67
CA THR A 236 -19.35 -5.13 -3.08
C THR A 236 -20.39 -4.84 -1.99
N PHE A 237 -21.67 -5.08 -2.28
CA PHE A 237 -22.79 -4.96 -1.36
C PHE A 237 -23.53 -6.27 -1.16
N SER A 238 -23.08 -7.34 -1.82
CA SER A 238 -23.72 -8.64 -1.78
C SER A 238 -23.51 -9.34 -0.44
N PRO A 239 -24.57 -9.68 0.32
CA PRO A 239 -24.42 -10.38 1.60
C PRO A 239 -23.66 -11.71 1.50
N CYS A 240 -23.76 -12.43 0.37
CA CYS A 240 -23.06 -13.71 0.21
C CYS A 240 -21.52 -13.56 0.12
N GLU A 241 -21.03 -12.37 -0.26
CA GLU A 241 -19.60 -12.02 -0.29
C GLU A 241 -19.16 -11.27 0.98
N ASP A 242 -20.09 -10.78 1.77
CA ASP A 242 -19.88 -9.93 2.93
C ASP A 242 -20.20 -10.70 4.24
N GLU A 243 -21.38 -10.50 4.83
CA GLU A 243 -21.73 -11.09 6.11
C GLU A 243 -21.76 -12.62 6.10
N ASP A 244 -22.14 -13.27 5.00
CA ASP A 244 -22.21 -14.73 4.93
C ASP A 244 -20.81 -15.36 4.94
N ILE A 245 -19.80 -14.68 4.39
CA ILE A 245 -18.39 -15.07 4.54
C ILE A 245 -17.98 -15.01 6.02
N ILE A 246 -18.37 -13.95 6.72
CA ILE A 246 -18.04 -13.78 8.14
C ILE A 246 -18.76 -14.82 9.00
N ARG A 247 -20.07 -15.07 8.78
CA ARG A 247 -20.81 -16.12 9.48
C ARG A 247 -20.17 -17.48 9.28
N TRP A 248 -19.90 -17.85 8.02
CA TRP A 248 -19.22 -19.08 7.69
C TRP A 248 -17.86 -19.20 8.41
N MET A 249 -17.08 -18.15 8.46
CA MET A 249 -15.79 -18.16 9.14
C MET A 249 -15.93 -18.40 10.64
N LEU A 250 -16.91 -17.76 11.29
CA LEU A 250 -17.17 -17.91 12.72
C LEU A 250 -17.74 -19.31 13.07
N GLU A 251 -18.43 -19.95 12.13
CA GLU A 251 -18.95 -21.32 12.28
C GLU A 251 -17.85 -22.38 12.07
N GLU A 252 -16.97 -22.17 11.09
CA GLU A 252 -15.92 -23.12 10.71
C GLU A 252 -14.70 -23.06 11.65
N TYR A 253 -14.38 -21.87 12.18
CA TYR A 253 -13.19 -21.60 13.01
C TYR A 253 -13.59 -21.09 14.38
N GLU A 254 -13.78 -22.00 15.36
CA GLU A 254 -14.17 -21.68 16.74
C GLU A 254 -13.20 -20.72 17.44
N GLU A 255 -11.93 -20.71 17.01
CA GLU A 255 -10.91 -19.79 17.51
C GLU A 255 -11.04 -18.35 16.99
N MET A 256 -11.88 -18.09 15.99
CA MET A 256 -12.11 -16.74 15.48
C MET A 256 -13.29 -16.06 16.19
N GLU A 257 -13.18 -14.78 16.40
CA GLU A 257 -14.23 -13.94 16.97
C GLU A 257 -14.35 -12.61 16.24
N LEU A 258 -15.56 -12.14 16.03
CA LEU A 258 -15.84 -10.85 15.42
C LEU A 258 -15.63 -9.73 16.44
N MET A 259 -14.84 -8.73 16.06
CA MET A 259 -14.60 -7.51 16.82
C MET A 259 -15.52 -6.40 16.28
N HIS A 260 -16.24 -5.71 17.17
CA HIS A 260 -17.11 -4.62 16.76
C HIS A 260 -16.29 -3.43 16.23
N LEU A 261 -16.53 -3.07 14.97
CA LEU A 261 -15.97 -1.84 14.39
C LEU A 261 -16.80 -0.64 14.84
N PRO A 262 -16.13 0.48 15.21
CA PRO A 262 -16.84 1.71 15.57
C PRO A 262 -17.54 2.30 14.34
N LEU A 263 -18.83 2.59 14.46
CA LEU A 263 -19.57 3.31 13.45
C LEU A 263 -19.26 4.81 13.53
N PHE A 264 -19.10 5.45 12.41
CA PHE A 264 -18.99 6.91 12.26
C PHE A 264 -20.17 7.44 11.42
N GLU A 265 -20.31 8.74 11.33
CA GLU A 265 -21.41 9.38 10.60
C GLU A 265 -21.49 8.91 9.15
N GLY A 266 -22.63 8.39 8.72
CA GLY A 266 -22.88 7.80 7.42
C GLY A 266 -22.49 6.31 7.26
N ALA A 267 -21.74 5.73 8.21
CA ALA A 267 -21.51 4.29 8.20
C ALA A 267 -22.75 3.52 8.66
N SER A 268 -22.94 2.33 8.12
CA SER A 268 -24.01 1.39 8.53
C SER A 268 -23.40 0.15 9.17
N ASP A 269 -24.14 -0.46 10.10
CA ASP A 269 -23.80 -1.77 10.64
C ASP A 269 -24.00 -2.86 9.58
N GLY A 270 -23.46 -4.06 9.82
CA GLY A 270 -23.67 -5.21 8.95
C GLY A 270 -25.13 -5.68 8.93
N ILE A 271 -25.57 -6.18 7.79
CA ILE A 271 -26.97 -6.63 7.60
C ILE A 271 -27.14 -8.04 8.17
N GLY A 272 -27.94 -8.11 9.24
CA GLY A 272 -28.18 -9.37 9.97
C GLY A 272 -26.95 -9.92 10.72
N LEU A 273 -25.85 -9.16 10.79
CA LEU A 273 -24.65 -9.48 11.57
C LEU A 273 -24.03 -8.17 12.10
N SER A 274 -24.35 -7.82 13.34
CA SER A 274 -23.83 -6.61 13.96
C SER A 274 -22.33 -6.70 14.25
N GLY A 275 -21.64 -5.57 14.16
CA GLY A 275 -20.20 -5.45 14.39
C GLY A 275 -19.37 -5.31 13.13
N CYS A 276 -19.93 -5.58 11.97
CA CYS A 276 -19.34 -5.22 10.67
C CYS A 276 -19.54 -3.73 10.38
N LEU A 277 -18.94 -3.25 9.30
CA LEU A 277 -19.12 -1.87 8.84
C LEU A 277 -19.38 -1.86 7.32
N ARG A 278 -20.45 -1.17 6.92
CA ARG A 278 -20.81 -0.94 5.53
C ARG A 278 -20.77 0.55 5.20
N LEU A 279 -20.18 0.88 4.07
CA LEU A 279 -20.22 2.19 3.46
C LEU A 279 -21.08 2.13 2.20
N PHE A 280 -22.15 2.92 2.16
CA PHE A 280 -22.99 3.03 0.98
C PHE A 280 -22.84 4.41 0.35
N PRO A 281 -22.80 4.54 -1.00
CA PRO A 281 -22.53 5.81 -1.68
C PRO A 281 -23.60 6.89 -1.43
N HIS A 282 -24.83 6.52 -1.06
CA HIS A 282 -25.89 7.46 -0.70
C HIS A 282 -25.81 7.96 0.76
N LYS A 283 -24.96 7.36 1.59
CA LYS A 283 -24.75 7.75 3.01
C LYS A 283 -23.40 8.42 3.24
N VAL A 284 -22.38 8.00 2.49
CA VAL A 284 -21.02 8.56 2.59
C VAL A 284 -20.55 9.06 1.24
N LYS A 285 -19.66 10.03 1.23
CA LYS A 285 -19.02 10.52 0.02
C LYS A 285 -17.91 9.58 -0.44
N GLY A 286 -18.31 8.44 -1.06
CA GLY A 286 -17.43 7.38 -1.57
C GLY A 286 -18.20 6.39 -2.44
N GLU A 287 -17.51 5.38 -2.97
CA GLU A 287 -18.09 4.37 -3.86
C GLU A 287 -18.73 3.19 -3.10
N GLY A 288 -18.34 3.02 -1.84
CA GLY A 288 -18.82 1.97 -0.97
C GLY A 288 -17.79 0.89 -0.65
N HIS A 289 -17.96 0.26 0.51
CA HIS A 289 -17.09 -0.82 0.99
C HIS A 289 -17.75 -1.60 2.13
N PHE A 290 -17.38 -2.88 2.27
CA PHE A 290 -17.70 -3.70 3.44
C PHE A 290 -16.43 -4.02 4.21
N MET A 291 -16.51 -4.07 5.55
CA MET A 291 -15.40 -4.41 6.42
C MET A 291 -15.85 -5.19 7.64
N ALA A 292 -15.05 -6.20 8.02
CA ALA A 292 -15.18 -6.94 9.26
C ALA A 292 -13.80 -7.16 9.89
N LEU A 293 -13.66 -6.82 11.17
CA LEU A 293 -12.45 -7.05 11.93
C LEU A 293 -12.63 -8.30 12.80
N LEU A 294 -11.71 -9.24 12.68
CA LEU A 294 -11.74 -10.50 13.41
C LEU A 294 -10.47 -10.65 14.24
N ARG A 295 -10.58 -11.36 15.36
CA ARG A 295 -9.47 -11.73 16.22
C ARG A 295 -9.36 -13.24 16.33
N LYS A 296 -8.16 -13.78 16.23
CA LYS A 296 -7.89 -15.17 16.62
C LYS A 296 -7.68 -15.21 18.13
N LYS A 297 -8.46 -16.02 18.83
CA LYS A 297 -8.37 -16.17 20.30
C LYS A 297 -6.97 -16.61 20.71
N GLN A 298 -6.55 -16.25 21.92
CA GLN A 298 -5.27 -16.71 22.47
C GLN A 298 -5.29 -18.24 22.63
N SER A 299 -4.19 -18.91 22.25
CA SER A 299 -3.95 -20.29 22.62
C SER A 299 -3.07 -20.37 23.86
N HIS A 300 -3.29 -21.39 24.68
CA HIS A 300 -2.44 -21.69 25.85
C HIS A 300 -1.18 -22.48 25.45
N GLU A 301 -1.05 -22.88 24.19
CA GLU A 301 0.16 -23.56 23.69
C GLU A 301 1.30 -22.56 23.53
N LYS A 302 2.46 -22.93 24.07
CA LYS A 302 3.69 -22.14 23.88
C LYS A 302 4.10 -22.23 22.41
N GLU A 303 4.03 -21.10 21.70
CA GLU A 303 4.63 -21.02 20.37
C GLU A 303 6.14 -21.24 20.47
N ASP A 304 6.65 -22.14 19.63
CA ASP A 304 8.09 -22.26 19.39
C ASP A 304 8.57 -20.96 18.72
N ILE A 305 9.21 -20.12 19.49
CA ILE A 305 9.86 -18.92 18.99
C ILE A 305 10.94 -19.39 18.01
N ILE A 306 10.66 -19.23 16.72
CA ILE A 306 11.64 -19.49 15.66
C ILE A 306 12.83 -18.56 15.92
N SER A 307 13.87 -19.09 16.57
CA SER A 307 15.07 -18.32 16.88
C SER A 307 15.78 -17.93 15.59
N ASN A 308 15.81 -16.65 15.31
CA ASN A 308 16.58 -16.06 14.21
C ASN A 308 18.08 -16.12 14.56
N GLN A 309 18.73 -17.30 14.44
CA GLN A 309 20.18 -17.35 14.44
C GLN A 309 20.70 -16.66 13.17
N ARG A 310 21.27 -15.48 13.33
CA ARG A 310 21.88 -14.70 12.25
C ARG A 310 23.10 -15.45 11.70
N GLU A 311 23.25 -15.51 10.38
CA GLU A 311 24.51 -15.98 9.76
C GLU A 311 25.65 -15.07 10.23
N LYS A 312 26.88 -15.63 10.33
CA LYS A 312 28.07 -14.84 10.67
C LYS A 312 28.20 -13.67 9.71
N GLU A 313 28.37 -12.47 10.26
CA GLU A 313 28.54 -11.24 9.48
C GLU A 313 29.72 -11.40 8.51
N LYS A 314 29.43 -11.25 7.22
CA LYS A 314 30.48 -11.09 6.22
C LYS A 314 30.86 -9.61 6.16
N PRO A 315 32.18 -9.30 6.07
CA PRO A 315 32.62 -7.90 5.96
C PRO A 315 31.97 -7.25 4.72
N LEU A 316 31.43 -6.04 4.92
CA LEU A 316 30.86 -5.28 3.82
C LEU A 316 31.94 -4.88 2.80
N PRO A 317 31.65 -4.91 1.50
CA PRO A 317 32.52 -4.34 0.46
C PRO A 317 32.82 -2.87 0.74
N GLU A 318 34.05 -2.46 0.44
CA GLU A 318 34.51 -1.09 0.75
C GLU A 318 33.68 -0.02 0.02
N GLU A 319 33.33 -0.28 -1.25
CA GLU A 319 32.51 0.62 -2.05
C GLU A 319 31.10 0.85 -1.44
N LEU A 320 30.56 -0.16 -0.77
CA LEU A 320 29.28 -0.04 -0.06
C LEU A 320 29.45 0.77 1.23
N LYS A 321 30.53 0.51 2.01
CA LYS A 321 30.81 1.28 3.23
C LYS A 321 31.02 2.77 2.93
N GLU A 322 31.82 3.08 1.90
CA GLU A 322 32.03 4.45 1.44
C GLU A 322 30.70 5.14 1.11
N PHE A 323 29.83 4.46 0.36
CA PHE A 323 28.52 5.02 0.02
C PHE A 323 27.62 5.20 1.25
N LEU A 324 27.51 4.18 2.13
CA LEU A 324 26.70 4.26 3.34
C LEU A 324 27.20 5.36 4.30
N SER A 325 28.49 5.69 4.29
CA SER A 325 29.03 6.81 5.07
C SER A 325 28.49 8.20 4.65
N LEU A 326 27.86 8.30 3.48
CA LEU A 326 27.17 9.51 3.01
C LEU A 326 25.76 9.66 3.62
N ILE A 327 25.25 8.62 4.27
CA ILE A 327 23.93 8.61 4.91
C ILE A 327 24.13 8.71 6.42
N SER A 328 23.44 9.67 7.06
CA SER A 328 23.63 9.96 8.49
C SER A 328 22.97 8.92 9.42
N ARG A 329 21.90 8.25 8.97
CA ARG A 329 21.26 7.19 9.76
C ARG A 329 22.11 5.91 9.74
N PRO A 330 22.20 5.17 10.88
CA PRO A 330 22.92 3.91 10.93
C PRO A 330 22.15 2.79 10.22
N PHE A 331 22.88 1.86 9.59
CA PHE A 331 22.36 0.60 9.10
C PHE A 331 22.88 -0.56 9.98
N ASP A 332 21.98 -1.44 10.42
CA ASP A 332 22.35 -2.70 11.05
C ASP A 332 22.96 -3.62 9.97
N THR A 333 24.27 -3.78 10.01
CA THR A 333 25.03 -4.54 9.01
C THR A 333 24.61 -6.00 8.92
N SER A 334 24.08 -6.57 10.01
CA SER A 334 23.57 -7.94 10.04
C SER A 334 22.30 -8.16 9.19
N ARG A 335 21.63 -7.08 8.80
CA ARG A 335 20.44 -7.07 7.93
C ARG A 335 20.79 -6.83 6.46
N ILE A 336 22.06 -6.53 6.15
CA ILE A 336 22.49 -6.32 4.76
C ILE A 336 22.68 -7.67 4.09
N TYR A 337 21.91 -7.92 3.05
CA TYR A 337 21.91 -9.16 2.29
C TYR A 337 22.32 -8.90 0.84
N ARG A 338 23.25 -9.70 0.34
CA ARG A 338 23.70 -9.64 -1.04
C ARG A 338 23.16 -10.84 -1.82
N LYS A 339 22.53 -10.57 -2.96
CA LYS A 339 22.14 -11.57 -3.96
C LYS A 339 22.74 -11.15 -5.30
N GLU A 340 23.71 -11.89 -5.79
CA GLU A 340 24.51 -11.54 -6.97
C GLU A 340 25.15 -10.13 -6.80
N ASP A 341 24.84 -9.19 -7.68
CA ASP A 341 25.30 -7.80 -7.59
C ASP A 341 24.39 -6.90 -6.75
N SER A 342 23.15 -7.32 -6.50
CA SER A 342 22.17 -6.53 -5.76
C SER A 342 22.35 -6.62 -4.25
N VAL A 343 22.22 -5.49 -3.56
CA VAL A 343 22.34 -5.34 -2.11
C VAL A 343 21.01 -4.90 -1.52
N TYR A 344 20.54 -5.63 -0.53
CA TYR A 344 19.26 -5.41 0.14
C TYR A 344 19.45 -5.17 1.63
N TYR A 345 18.56 -4.40 2.23
CA TYR A 345 18.40 -4.26 3.67
C TYR A 345 17.12 -4.97 4.08
N LEU A 346 17.26 -6.12 4.76
CA LEU A 346 16.14 -7.00 5.09
C LEU A 346 15.33 -6.47 6.27
N PRO A 347 14.01 -6.78 6.35
CA PRO A 347 13.22 -6.59 7.57
C PRO A 347 13.80 -7.34 8.76
N GLU A 348 13.57 -6.83 9.98
CA GLU A 348 14.13 -7.43 11.22
C GLU A 348 13.68 -8.88 11.43
N CYS A 349 12.43 -9.17 11.08
CA CYS A 349 11.81 -10.48 11.30
C CYS A 349 11.69 -11.31 10.00
N PHE A 350 12.55 -11.05 8.99
CA PHE A 350 12.52 -11.83 7.75
C PHE A 350 12.85 -13.30 8.03
N PRO A 351 11.95 -14.27 7.69
CA PRO A 351 12.16 -15.67 8.03
C PRO A 351 13.19 -16.35 7.13
N LYS A 352 14.04 -17.21 7.70
CA LYS A 352 15.03 -17.99 6.93
C LYS A 352 14.40 -18.92 5.89
N GLN A 353 13.22 -19.44 6.18
CA GLN A 353 12.48 -20.37 5.32
C GLN A 353 11.81 -19.70 4.13
N GLY A 354 11.71 -18.36 4.12
CA GLY A 354 11.08 -17.57 3.07
C GLY A 354 11.74 -17.66 1.67
N LYS A 355 12.83 -18.43 1.52
CA LYS A 355 13.60 -18.55 0.27
C LYS A 355 12.89 -19.30 -0.87
N LYS A 356 11.74 -19.96 -0.61
CA LYS A 356 11.01 -20.76 -1.62
C LYS A 356 9.98 -19.99 -2.43
N LEU A 357 9.65 -18.76 -1.99
CA LEU A 357 8.65 -17.93 -2.66
C LEU A 357 9.26 -17.12 -3.82
N ARG A 358 8.40 -16.75 -4.76
CA ARG A 358 8.73 -15.84 -5.86
C ARG A 358 8.63 -14.40 -5.38
N TYR A 359 9.72 -13.89 -4.82
CA TYR A 359 9.82 -12.50 -4.40
C TYR A 359 10.13 -11.58 -5.59
N LEU A 360 9.32 -10.53 -5.78
CA LEU A 360 9.66 -9.39 -6.62
C LEU A 360 10.61 -8.44 -5.86
N ARG A 361 10.46 -8.37 -4.52
CA ARG A 361 11.30 -7.57 -3.63
C ARG A 361 11.38 -8.22 -2.25
N THR A 362 12.57 -8.12 -1.64
CA THR A 362 12.83 -8.58 -0.28
C THR A 362 13.55 -7.47 0.46
N GLY A 363 12.86 -6.74 1.31
CA GLY A 363 13.38 -5.55 1.99
C GLY A 363 13.67 -4.38 1.04
N LEU A 364 14.45 -3.41 1.53
CA LEU A 364 14.86 -2.24 0.77
C LEU A 364 16.02 -2.59 -0.17
N LEU A 365 15.87 -2.35 -1.46
CA LEU A 365 16.99 -2.41 -2.41
C LEU A 365 17.89 -1.19 -2.19
N LEU A 366 19.08 -1.43 -1.65
CA LEU A 366 20.09 -0.37 -1.45
C LEU A 366 20.74 0.04 -2.77
N GLY A 367 21.06 -0.92 -3.63
CA GLY A 367 21.71 -0.69 -4.90
C GLY A 367 22.43 -1.91 -5.45
N GLU A 368 23.35 -1.68 -6.36
CA GLU A 368 24.15 -2.72 -7.02
C GLU A 368 25.66 -2.50 -6.85
N LEU A 369 26.36 -3.58 -6.57
CA LEU A 369 27.83 -3.60 -6.60
C LEU A 369 28.29 -3.83 -8.03
N LYS A 370 28.99 -2.88 -8.61
CA LYS A 370 29.66 -2.99 -9.89
C LYS A 370 31.19 -3.07 -9.64
N LYS A 371 31.96 -3.44 -10.64
CA LYS A 371 33.42 -3.49 -10.52
C LYS A 371 33.96 -2.13 -10.04
N GLY A 372 34.48 -2.10 -8.78
CA GLY A 372 35.11 -0.94 -8.15
C GLY A 372 34.16 0.24 -7.84
N ARG A 373 32.84 0.02 -7.72
CA ARG A 373 31.88 1.04 -7.32
C ARG A 373 30.55 0.48 -6.85
N PHE A 374 29.83 1.23 -6.03
CA PHE A 374 28.44 1.00 -5.68
C PHE A 374 27.53 1.97 -6.43
N GLU A 375 26.43 1.46 -7.01
CA GLU A 375 25.39 2.26 -7.66
C GLU A 375 24.10 2.18 -6.82
N PRO A 376 23.69 3.27 -6.13
CA PRO A 376 22.49 3.28 -5.29
C PRO A 376 21.22 3.16 -6.14
N ALA A 377 20.22 2.49 -5.59
CA ALA A 377 18.94 2.28 -6.24
C ALA A 377 17.94 3.39 -5.92
N GLN A 378 16.96 3.59 -6.79
CA GLN A 378 15.85 4.52 -6.59
C GLN A 378 15.08 4.29 -5.28
N PRO A 379 14.74 3.04 -4.88
CA PRO A 379 14.05 2.77 -3.61
C PRO A 379 14.80 3.30 -2.39
N LEU A 380 16.12 3.24 -2.39
CA LEU A 380 16.92 3.81 -1.31
C LEU A 380 16.74 5.33 -1.23
N ALA A 381 16.76 6.04 -2.37
CA ALA A 381 16.51 7.48 -2.36
C ALA A 381 15.14 7.83 -1.76
N MET A 382 14.09 7.07 -2.15
CA MET A 382 12.73 7.31 -1.68
C MET A 382 12.54 7.02 -0.18
N ALA A 383 13.36 6.12 0.39
CA ALA A 383 13.33 5.77 1.81
C ALA A 383 14.13 6.74 2.70
N LEU A 384 14.95 7.60 2.12
CA LEU A 384 15.70 8.61 2.88
C LEU A 384 14.79 9.77 3.31
N LYS A 385 15.06 10.28 4.51
CA LYS A 385 14.38 11.47 5.06
C LYS A 385 15.15 12.74 4.67
N PRO A 386 14.49 13.91 4.71
CA PRO A 386 15.18 15.20 4.54
C PRO A 386 16.41 15.30 5.47
N GLY A 387 17.56 15.70 4.89
CA GLY A 387 18.82 15.87 5.64
C GLY A 387 19.61 14.59 5.94
N GLU A 388 19.13 13.40 5.59
CA GLU A 388 19.87 12.15 5.83
C GLU A 388 21.03 11.92 4.86
N PHE A 389 21.07 12.57 3.71
CA PHE A 389 22.17 12.41 2.72
C PHE A 389 23.08 13.62 2.68
N LYS A 390 24.39 13.41 2.81
CA LYS A 390 25.39 14.49 2.93
C LYS A 390 25.37 15.47 1.77
N GLN A 391 25.19 15.01 0.53
CA GLN A 391 25.21 15.84 -0.67
C GLN A 391 23.81 15.89 -1.29
N THR A 392 22.98 16.77 -0.77
CA THR A 392 21.60 16.98 -1.22
C THR A 392 21.51 18.25 -2.06
N ILE A 393 20.72 18.19 -3.14
CA ILE A 393 20.34 19.34 -3.96
C ILE A 393 18.82 19.40 -3.93
N SER A 394 18.27 20.48 -3.42
CA SER A 394 16.83 20.68 -3.29
C SER A 394 16.40 21.91 -4.09
N TRP A 395 15.42 21.72 -4.94
CA TRP A 395 14.82 22.79 -5.72
C TRP A 395 13.41 23.10 -5.24
N ASN A 396 12.98 24.35 -5.48
CA ASN A 396 11.60 24.72 -5.30
C ASN A 396 10.69 23.95 -6.30
N LYS A 397 9.47 23.66 -5.93
CA LYS A 397 8.49 22.95 -6.77
C LYS A 397 8.30 23.60 -8.15
N SER A 398 8.38 24.93 -8.22
CA SER A 398 8.23 25.70 -9.46
C SER A 398 9.49 25.73 -10.34
N ASP A 399 10.63 25.22 -9.86
CA ASP A 399 11.86 25.17 -10.65
C ASP A 399 11.72 24.15 -11.79
N GLU A 400 11.93 24.59 -13.03
CA GLU A 400 11.82 23.75 -14.22
C GLU A 400 12.73 22.51 -14.18
N ARG A 401 13.86 22.59 -13.45
CA ARG A 401 14.82 21.49 -13.30
C ARG A 401 14.19 20.28 -12.58
N VAL A 402 13.16 20.48 -11.74
CA VAL A 402 12.43 19.38 -11.10
C VAL A 402 11.77 18.50 -12.17
N ILE A 403 11.02 19.10 -13.09
CA ILE A 403 10.35 18.36 -14.17
C ILE A 403 11.36 17.75 -15.14
N ARG A 404 12.42 18.49 -15.49
CA ARG A 404 13.49 17.98 -16.34
C ARG A 404 14.19 16.78 -15.71
N TYR A 405 14.43 16.83 -14.38
CA TYR A 405 14.95 15.69 -13.63
C TYR A 405 14.01 14.49 -13.69
N LEU A 406 12.71 14.68 -13.44
CA LEU A 406 11.70 13.61 -13.50
C LEU A 406 11.55 13.02 -14.92
N LYS A 407 11.82 13.81 -15.98
CA LYS A 407 11.89 13.32 -17.36
C LYS A 407 13.17 12.52 -17.67
N GLY A 408 14.15 12.53 -16.75
CA GLY A 408 15.41 11.80 -16.93
C GLY A 408 16.49 12.58 -17.68
N GLU A 409 16.34 13.92 -17.79
CA GLU A 409 17.31 14.80 -18.46
C GLU A 409 18.54 15.02 -17.59
N THR A 410 19.67 15.33 -18.24
CA THR A 410 20.86 15.85 -17.58
C THR A 410 20.60 17.29 -17.12
N ILE A 411 20.98 17.60 -15.87
CA ILE A 411 20.77 18.92 -15.28
C ILE A 411 22.09 19.65 -15.14
N PHE A 412 22.07 20.95 -15.44
CA PHE A 412 23.20 21.87 -15.19
C PHE A 412 22.94 22.61 -13.88
N LEU A 413 23.98 22.66 -13.04
CA LEU A 413 23.98 23.41 -11.78
C LEU A 413 24.23 24.90 -12.03
N SER A 414 23.63 25.74 -11.19
CA SER A 414 23.92 27.17 -11.16
C SER A 414 25.30 27.43 -10.53
N GLU A 415 25.81 28.65 -10.68
CA GLU A 415 27.07 29.07 -10.03
C GLU A 415 26.97 29.01 -8.50
N GLU A 416 25.79 29.35 -7.93
CA GLU A 416 25.53 29.33 -6.49
C GLU A 416 25.55 27.90 -5.92
N GLU A 417 25.04 26.90 -6.65
CA GLU A 417 25.07 25.50 -6.25
C GLU A 417 26.49 24.93 -6.29
N GLY A 418 27.34 25.50 -7.11
CA GLY A 418 28.74 25.12 -7.29
C GLY A 418 28.94 23.69 -7.82
N PRO A 419 30.18 23.33 -8.18
CA PRO A 419 30.46 22.01 -8.75
C PRO A 419 30.25 20.88 -7.74
N LYS A 420 29.71 19.76 -8.22
CA LYS A 420 29.48 18.53 -7.42
C LYS A 420 30.31 17.38 -7.97
N LYS A 421 30.75 16.50 -7.08
CA LYS A 421 31.44 15.24 -7.44
C LYS A 421 30.81 14.08 -6.70
N GLY A 422 30.54 12.99 -7.40
CA GLY A 422 29.96 11.78 -6.80
C GLY A 422 28.44 11.79 -6.73
N TRP A 423 27.87 11.05 -5.80
CA TRP A 423 26.43 10.89 -5.66
C TRP A 423 25.79 12.10 -4.99
N CYS A 424 24.68 12.57 -5.56
CA CYS A 424 23.82 13.62 -5.03
C CYS A 424 22.40 13.08 -4.89
N LEU A 425 21.74 13.40 -3.79
CA LEU A 425 20.30 13.18 -3.62
C LEU A 425 19.58 14.42 -4.16
N ILE A 426 18.66 14.21 -5.10
CA ILE A 426 17.85 15.28 -5.67
C ILE A 426 16.52 15.32 -4.95
N CYS A 427 16.11 16.51 -4.53
CA CYS A 427 14.90 16.74 -3.76
C CYS A 427 14.05 17.86 -4.37
N VAL A 428 12.75 17.81 -4.12
CA VAL A 428 11.82 18.92 -4.25
C VAL A 428 11.44 19.38 -2.84
N GLU A 429 11.76 20.64 -2.50
CA GLU A 429 11.51 21.23 -1.18
C GLU A 429 11.91 20.31 0.00
N GLY A 430 13.11 19.71 -0.12
CA GLY A 430 13.66 18.78 0.86
C GLY A 430 13.19 17.33 0.73
N HIS A 431 12.14 17.05 -0.01
CA HIS A 431 11.62 15.69 -0.19
C HIS A 431 12.32 14.95 -1.34
N PRO A 432 12.90 13.75 -1.08
CA PRO A 432 13.67 13.02 -2.07
C PRO A 432 12.87 12.64 -3.32
N LEU A 433 13.49 12.87 -4.50
CA LEU A 433 13.02 12.41 -5.80
C LEU A 433 13.86 11.23 -6.31
N GLY A 434 15.18 11.24 -6.08
CA GLY A 434 16.06 10.20 -6.56
C GLY A 434 17.53 10.64 -6.56
N PHE A 435 18.41 9.80 -7.13
CA PHE A 435 19.84 10.09 -7.20
C PHE A 435 20.26 10.69 -8.56
N ALA A 436 21.33 11.50 -8.51
CA ALA A 436 22.10 11.90 -9.67
C ALA A 436 23.59 11.75 -9.38
N LYS A 437 24.44 11.71 -10.42
CA LYS A 437 25.91 11.69 -10.27
C LYS A 437 26.51 13.00 -10.77
N GLY A 438 27.09 13.74 -9.83
CA GLY A 438 27.74 15.01 -10.08
C GLY A 438 29.12 14.86 -10.77
N SER A 439 29.38 15.67 -11.78
CA SER A 439 30.67 15.82 -12.46
C SER A 439 30.86 17.30 -12.85
N GLY A 440 31.52 18.06 -11.97
CA GLY A 440 31.59 19.51 -12.12
C GLY A 440 30.19 20.14 -12.01
N ASN A 441 29.84 21.01 -12.93
CA ASN A 441 28.53 21.68 -12.94
C ASN A 441 27.41 20.86 -13.60
N THR A 442 27.64 19.55 -13.83
CA THR A 442 26.67 18.68 -14.49
C THR A 442 26.23 17.56 -13.57
N LEU A 443 24.91 17.32 -13.54
CA LEU A 443 24.28 16.17 -12.84
C LEU A 443 23.81 15.16 -13.89
N LYS A 444 24.47 14.00 -13.93
CA LYS A 444 23.99 12.87 -14.72
C LYS A 444 22.81 12.21 -13.99
N ASN A 445 21.65 12.29 -14.59
CA ASN A 445 20.39 11.76 -14.05
C ASN A 445 20.44 10.24 -13.86
N LYS A 446 19.92 9.76 -12.72
CA LYS A 446 19.82 8.33 -12.36
C LYS A 446 18.40 7.91 -12.00
N TYR A 447 17.42 8.76 -12.28
CA TYR A 447 16.00 8.45 -12.07
C TYR A 447 15.58 7.26 -12.92
N TYR A 448 14.81 6.33 -12.34
CA TYR A 448 14.43 5.10 -13.02
C TYR A 448 13.60 5.37 -14.29
N PRO A 449 13.98 4.79 -15.46
CA PRO A 449 13.27 5.04 -16.72
C PRO A 449 11.77 4.73 -16.66
N GLY A 450 11.37 3.64 -15.98
CA GLY A 450 9.97 3.24 -15.82
C GLY A 450 9.13 4.12 -14.87
N TRP A 451 9.76 5.10 -14.21
CA TRP A 451 9.08 6.03 -13.28
C TRP A 451 9.01 7.45 -13.84
N ARG A 452 9.63 7.69 -14.99
CA ARG A 452 9.75 9.04 -15.57
C ARG A 452 8.40 9.69 -15.81
N TRP A 453 8.40 11.00 -15.67
CA TRP A 453 7.30 11.88 -16.05
C TRP A 453 7.02 11.75 -17.55
N GLN A 454 5.72 11.57 -17.88
CA GLN A 454 5.21 11.48 -19.24
C GLN A 454 4.33 12.67 -19.61
#